data_80b4ae50a45ab7b31f694634975328f2
#
_entry.id   80b4ae50a45ab7b31f694634975328f2
#
_cell.length_a   1.000
_cell.length_b   1.000
_cell.length_c   1.000
_cell.angle_alpha   90.00
_cell.angle_beta   90.00
_cell.angle_gamma   90.00
#
_symmetry.space_group_name_H-M   'P 1'
#
loop_
_entity.id
_entity.type
_entity.pdbx_description
1 polymer ?
#
loop_
_entity_poly.entity_id
_entity_poly.type
_entity_poly.pdbx_seq_one_letter_code
_entity_poly.pdbx_strand_id
1 'polypeptide(L)'
;MAALGSGRFRPYLSDDPVGAEIGGAVKNVLAIACGIVVGRGLGDNARAALITRGLVEMIRLGVAKGGRAETFRGLSGLGDLVLTCSAIQSRNYMLGLALGHGQSLSAALSRRRSVVEGVATAAAVARLGARLGIEMPISEVVDALLHRGESIDAMIDLLLRRPYRAE
;
A
#
# COMPACT_ATOMS: atom_id res chain seq x y z
N MET A 1 14.71 9.38 -23.77
CA MET A 1 14.89 7.90 -23.81
C MET A 1 16.34 7.56 -24.16
N ALA A 2 16.86 7.96 -25.33
CA ALA A 2 18.23 7.60 -25.74
C ALA A 2 19.34 8.06 -24.77
N ALA A 3 19.17 9.22 -24.13
CA ALA A 3 20.15 9.76 -23.18
C ALA A 3 20.24 9.01 -21.83
N LEU A 4 19.19 8.26 -21.44
CA LEU A 4 19.11 7.55 -20.17
C LEU A 4 19.18 6.04 -20.33
N GLY A 5 18.91 5.52 -21.52
CA GLY A 5 18.92 4.08 -21.82
C GLY A 5 20.32 3.51 -21.93
N SER A 6 20.50 2.27 -21.50
CA SER A 6 21.72 1.50 -21.69
C SER A 6 21.38 0.02 -21.92
N GLY A 7 22.37 -0.80 -22.27
CA GLY A 7 22.17 -2.25 -22.46
C GLY A 7 21.63 -2.98 -21.23
N ARG A 8 21.70 -2.37 -20.04
CA ARG A 8 21.23 -2.91 -18.76
C ARG A 8 20.12 -2.10 -18.12
N PHE A 9 19.73 -0.95 -18.70
CA PHE A 9 18.70 -0.06 -18.17
C PHE A 9 17.80 0.42 -19.30
N ARG A 10 16.53 0.03 -19.23
CA ARG A 10 15.49 0.38 -20.20
C ARG A 10 14.46 1.30 -19.57
N PRO A 11 14.54 2.62 -19.77
CA PRO A 11 13.53 3.56 -19.27
C PRO A 11 12.25 3.47 -20.09
N TYR A 12 11.11 3.65 -19.40
CA TYR A 12 9.79 3.78 -20.01
C TYR A 12 9.24 5.18 -19.73
N LEU A 13 8.64 5.79 -20.73
CA LEU A 13 7.95 7.09 -20.59
C LEU A 13 6.51 6.85 -20.17
N SER A 14 6.01 7.73 -19.32
CA SER A 14 4.59 7.85 -18.99
C SER A 14 4.18 9.31 -19.16
N ASP A 15 3.02 9.53 -19.75
CA ASP A 15 2.32 10.81 -19.86
C ASP A 15 1.17 10.93 -18.85
N ASP A 16 1.18 10.05 -17.82
CA ASP A 16 0.24 10.04 -16.70
C ASP A 16 0.98 10.25 -15.38
N PRO A 17 1.38 11.49 -15.06
CA PRO A 17 2.02 11.78 -13.78
C PRO A 17 1.09 11.52 -12.59
N VAL A 18 -0.21 11.76 -12.74
CA VAL A 18 -1.21 11.52 -11.67
C VAL A 18 -1.26 10.05 -11.30
N GLY A 19 -1.34 9.17 -12.28
CA GLY A 19 -1.32 7.72 -12.03
C GLY A 19 -0.03 7.27 -11.35
N ALA A 20 1.12 7.75 -11.81
CA ALA A 20 2.41 7.41 -11.22
C ALA A 20 2.55 7.89 -9.77
N GLU A 21 2.12 9.12 -9.46
CA GLU A 21 2.17 9.70 -8.11
C GLU A 21 1.24 8.99 -7.13
N ILE A 22 -0.01 8.72 -7.53
CA ILE A 22 -0.98 7.99 -6.70
C ILE A 22 -0.50 6.56 -6.45
N GLY A 23 0.02 5.88 -7.48
CA GLY A 23 0.62 4.55 -7.35
C GLY A 23 1.75 4.55 -6.33
N GLY A 24 2.71 5.47 -6.48
CA GLY A 24 3.86 5.63 -5.59
C GLY A 24 3.49 5.98 -4.14
N ALA A 25 2.37 6.68 -3.91
CA ALA A 25 1.88 6.99 -2.58
C ALA A 25 1.16 5.79 -1.94
N VAL A 26 0.14 5.24 -2.61
CA VAL A 26 -0.74 4.20 -2.06
C VAL A 26 0.01 2.89 -1.81
N LYS A 27 0.97 2.51 -2.67
CA LYS A 27 1.78 1.30 -2.46
C LYS A 27 2.44 1.24 -1.09
N ASN A 28 2.84 2.38 -0.52
CA ASN A 28 3.50 2.45 0.78
C ASN A 28 2.55 2.06 1.92
N VAL A 29 1.28 2.44 1.81
CA VAL A 29 0.22 2.06 2.76
C VAL A 29 -0.06 0.55 2.67
N LEU A 30 -0.19 0.05 1.44
CA LEU A 30 -0.44 -1.38 1.18
C LEU A 30 0.74 -2.25 1.62
N ALA A 31 1.97 -1.75 1.51
CA ALA A 31 3.14 -2.45 2.01
C ALA A 31 3.13 -2.62 3.54
N ILE A 32 2.63 -1.64 4.30
CA ILE A 32 2.42 -1.79 5.75
C ILE A 32 1.41 -2.92 6.01
N ALA A 33 0.27 -2.94 5.31
CA ALA A 33 -0.73 -4.01 5.45
C ALA A 33 -0.14 -5.39 5.16
N CYS A 34 0.61 -5.53 4.07
CA CYS A 34 1.27 -6.79 3.70
C CYS A 34 2.29 -7.24 4.75
N GLY A 35 3.07 -6.31 5.30
CA GLY A 35 3.98 -6.60 6.39
C GLY A 35 3.26 -7.11 7.65
N ILE A 36 2.13 -6.48 8.02
CA ILE A 36 1.32 -6.92 9.17
C ILE A 36 0.83 -8.36 8.97
N VAL A 37 0.29 -8.68 7.80
CA VAL A 37 -0.21 -10.03 7.48
C VAL A 37 0.88 -11.08 7.61
N VAL A 38 2.08 -10.80 7.10
CA VAL A 38 3.21 -11.72 7.21
C VAL A 38 3.69 -11.82 8.66
N GLY A 39 3.78 -10.72 9.39
CA GLY A 39 4.16 -10.70 10.81
C GLY A 39 3.16 -11.42 11.72
N ARG A 40 1.88 -11.48 11.34
CA ARG A 40 0.83 -12.28 12.01
C ARG A 40 0.83 -13.76 11.60
N GLY A 41 1.70 -14.17 10.68
CA GLY A 41 1.79 -15.55 10.23
C GLY A 41 0.64 -16.01 9.34
N LEU A 42 -0.11 -15.09 8.69
CA LEU A 42 -1.24 -15.41 7.83
C LEU A 42 -0.83 -15.97 6.45
N GLY A 43 0.45 -15.95 6.14
CA GLY A 43 1.03 -16.61 4.98
C GLY A 43 0.97 -15.79 3.67
N ASP A 44 1.59 -16.35 2.64
CA ASP A 44 1.78 -15.69 1.36
C ASP A 44 0.48 -15.54 0.55
N ASN A 45 -0.47 -16.46 0.70
CA ASN A 45 -1.77 -16.36 0.04
C ASN A 45 -2.55 -15.12 0.52
N ALA A 46 -2.53 -14.84 1.83
CA ALA A 46 -3.17 -13.65 2.38
C ALA A 46 -2.47 -12.36 1.90
N ARG A 47 -1.14 -12.37 1.81
CA ARG A 47 -0.37 -11.27 1.22
C ARG A 47 -0.72 -11.04 -0.25
N ALA A 48 -0.81 -12.10 -1.06
CA ALA A 48 -1.19 -12.02 -2.47
C ALA A 48 -2.60 -11.45 -2.64
N ALA A 49 -3.56 -11.90 -1.82
CA ALA A 49 -4.91 -11.35 -1.80
C ALA A 49 -4.92 -9.85 -1.46
N LEU A 50 -4.14 -9.41 -0.46
CA LEU A 50 -4.01 -7.99 -0.12
C LEU A 50 -3.42 -7.16 -1.27
N ILE A 51 -2.40 -7.67 -1.96
CA ILE A 51 -1.81 -6.99 -3.13
C ILE A 51 -2.87 -6.82 -4.22
N THR A 52 -3.61 -7.88 -4.54
CA THR A 52 -4.66 -7.87 -5.58
C THR A 52 -5.77 -6.87 -5.21
N ARG A 53 -6.28 -6.92 -3.99
CA ARG A 53 -7.34 -6.02 -3.52
C ARG A 53 -6.84 -4.58 -3.35
N GLY A 54 -5.62 -4.40 -2.88
CA GLY A 54 -4.98 -3.10 -2.76
C GLY A 54 -4.76 -2.42 -4.11
N LEU A 55 -4.43 -3.19 -5.16
CA LEU A 55 -4.36 -2.66 -6.52
C LEU A 55 -5.70 -2.08 -6.97
N VAL A 56 -6.81 -2.73 -6.63
CA VAL A 56 -8.16 -2.22 -6.96
C VAL A 56 -8.43 -0.88 -6.25
N GLU A 57 -8.05 -0.75 -4.96
CA GLU A 57 -8.16 0.53 -4.25
C GLU A 57 -7.31 1.61 -4.92
N MET A 58 -6.07 1.27 -5.26
CA MET A 58 -5.14 2.18 -5.94
C MET A 58 -5.70 2.68 -7.27
N ILE A 59 -6.26 1.77 -8.09
CA ILE A 59 -6.88 2.11 -9.38
C ILE A 59 -8.08 3.04 -9.16
N ARG A 60 -8.98 2.71 -8.24
CA ARG A 60 -10.17 3.53 -7.96
C ARG A 60 -9.81 4.95 -7.58
N LEU A 61 -8.89 5.09 -6.63
CA LEU A 61 -8.43 6.41 -6.18
C LEU A 61 -7.75 7.18 -7.31
N GLY A 62 -6.87 6.49 -8.05
CA GLY A 62 -6.11 7.11 -9.11
C GLY A 62 -6.96 7.58 -10.27
N VAL A 63 -7.92 6.75 -10.72
CA VAL A 63 -8.86 7.14 -11.78
C VAL A 63 -9.74 8.31 -11.35
N ALA A 64 -10.23 8.31 -10.11
CA ALA A 64 -10.99 9.44 -9.58
C ALA A 64 -10.17 10.75 -9.47
N LYS A 65 -8.84 10.65 -9.46
CA LYS A 65 -7.91 11.79 -9.50
C LYS A 65 -7.52 12.18 -10.92
N GLY A 66 -8.02 11.49 -11.94
CA GLY A 66 -7.72 11.75 -13.35
C GLY A 66 -6.55 10.94 -13.91
N GLY A 67 -6.02 9.97 -13.16
CA GLY A 67 -5.06 9.00 -13.67
C GLY A 67 -5.72 7.92 -14.53
N ARG A 68 -4.93 7.19 -15.30
CA ARG A 68 -5.41 6.13 -16.19
C ARG A 68 -5.23 4.76 -15.54
N ALA A 69 -6.24 3.89 -15.66
CA ALA A 69 -6.23 2.54 -15.08
C ALA A 69 -5.05 1.69 -15.59
N GLU A 70 -4.64 1.90 -16.85
CA GLU A 70 -3.51 1.21 -17.49
C GLU A 70 -2.18 1.49 -16.78
N THR A 71 -1.97 2.72 -16.31
CA THR A 71 -0.77 3.12 -15.57
C THR A 71 -0.58 2.28 -14.31
N PHE A 72 -1.67 1.99 -13.60
CA PHE A 72 -1.63 1.16 -12.38
C PHE A 72 -1.38 -0.32 -12.66
N ARG A 73 -1.62 -0.81 -13.85
CA ARG A 73 -1.29 -2.18 -14.28
C ARG A 73 0.14 -2.33 -14.76
N GLY A 74 0.85 -1.21 -14.95
CA GLY A 74 2.21 -1.14 -15.44
C GLY A 74 3.27 -1.15 -14.32
N LEU A 75 4.49 -0.70 -14.70
CA LEU A 75 5.68 -0.72 -13.84
C LEU A 75 5.54 0.21 -12.63
N SER A 76 4.97 1.41 -12.82
CA SER A 76 4.75 2.40 -11.74
C SER A 76 3.54 2.09 -10.85
N GLY A 77 2.74 1.09 -11.20
CA GLY A 77 1.62 0.58 -10.42
C GLY A 77 1.90 -0.81 -9.87
N LEU A 78 1.40 -1.85 -10.54
CA LEU A 78 1.50 -3.25 -10.09
C LEU A 78 2.95 -3.69 -9.85
N GLY A 79 3.88 -3.33 -10.73
CA GLY A 79 5.28 -3.74 -10.58
C GLY A 79 5.89 -3.20 -9.29
N ASP A 80 5.75 -1.90 -9.04
CA ASP A 80 6.27 -1.24 -7.86
C ASP A 80 5.49 -1.64 -6.58
N LEU A 81 4.19 -1.89 -6.70
CA LEU A 81 3.37 -2.42 -5.60
C LEU A 81 3.86 -3.80 -5.14
N VAL A 82 4.02 -4.75 -6.06
CA VAL A 82 4.48 -6.12 -5.75
C VAL A 82 5.86 -6.09 -5.11
N LEU A 83 6.79 -5.32 -5.68
CA LEU A 83 8.13 -5.15 -5.12
C LEU A 83 8.06 -4.60 -3.70
N THR A 84 7.33 -3.49 -3.50
CA THR A 84 7.26 -2.77 -2.21
C THR A 84 6.58 -3.61 -1.12
N CYS A 85 5.58 -4.41 -1.48
CA CYS A 85 4.83 -5.30 -0.58
C CYS A 85 5.53 -6.63 -0.26
N SER A 86 6.68 -6.92 -0.89
CA SER A 86 7.35 -8.23 -0.72
C SER A 86 8.80 -8.09 -0.30
N ALA A 87 9.42 -6.94 -0.51
CA ALA A 87 10.84 -6.76 -0.30
C ALA A 87 11.18 -6.32 1.13
N ILE A 88 12.12 -7.00 1.76
CA ILE A 88 12.64 -6.64 3.09
C ILE A 88 13.35 -5.27 3.11
N GLN A 89 13.76 -4.77 1.95
CA GLN A 89 14.31 -3.42 1.79
C GLN A 89 13.22 -2.33 1.90
N SER A 90 11.94 -2.70 1.75
CA SER A 90 10.83 -1.76 1.93
C SER A 90 10.66 -1.38 3.40
N ARG A 91 10.92 -0.11 3.71
CA ARG A 91 10.74 0.45 5.07
C ARG A 91 9.31 0.31 5.57
N ASN A 92 8.34 0.45 4.67
CA ASN A 92 6.92 0.33 4.97
C ASN A 92 6.53 -1.12 5.27
N TYR A 93 6.97 -2.06 4.45
CA TYR A 93 6.78 -3.50 4.69
C TYR A 93 7.39 -3.93 6.03
N MET A 94 8.62 -3.51 6.30
CA MET A 94 9.31 -3.83 7.57
C MET A 94 8.67 -3.16 8.80
N LEU A 95 8.02 -1.99 8.65
CA LEU A 95 7.20 -1.44 9.73
C LEU A 95 6.01 -2.35 9.99
N GLY A 96 5.27 -2.72 8.94
CA GLY A 96 4.14 -3.64 9.05
C GLY A 96 4.52 -4.97 9.69
N LEU A 97 5.64 -5.55 9.29
CA LEU A 97 6.17 -6.79 9.87
C LEU A 97 6.41 -6.67 11.38
N ALA A 98 7.02 -5.58 11.83
CA ALA A 98 7.26 -5.32 13.25
C ALA A 98 5.94 -5.17 14.04
N LEU A 99 4.96 -4.45 13.49
CA LEU A 99 3.62 -4.32 14.07
C LEU A 99 2.91 -5.68 14.15
N GLY A 100 2.97 -6.48 13.07
CA GLY A 100 2.41 -7.82 13.01
C GLY A 100 3.00 -8.76 14.06
N HIS A 101 4.27 -8.62 14.38
CA HIS A 101 4.94 -9.32 15.47
C HIS A 101 4.60 -8.77 16.88
N GLY A 102 3.69 -7.81 16.99
CA GLY A 102 3.22 -7.26 18.26
C GLY A 102 4.06 -6.10 18.83
N GLN A 103 5.00 -5.53 18.05
CA GLN A 103 5.69 -4.32 18.49
C GLN A 103 4.73 -3.13 18.46
N SER A 104 4.84 -2.21 19.40
CA SER A 104 4.12 -0.94 19.35
C SER A 104 4.66 -0.06 18.22
N LEU A 105 3.81 0.82 17.68
CA LEU A 105 4.21 1.77 16.64
C LEU A 105 5.39 2.63 17.07
N SER A 106 5.38 3.13 18.32
CA SER A 106 6.45 3.95 18.87
C SER A 106 7.78 3.18 18.93
N ALA A 107 7.78 1.93 19.39
CA ALA A 107 8.96 1.08 19.44
C ALA A 107 9.49 0.73 18.04
N ALA A 108 8.59 0.46 17.09
CA ALA A 108 8.97 0.17 15.71
C ALA A 108 9.56 1.37 14.98
N LEU A 109 9.12 2.59 15.31
CA LEU A 109 9.62 3.84 14.70
C LEU A 109 10.90 4.33 15.37
N SER A 110 11.07 4.21 16.70
CA SER A 110 12.24 4.72 17.43
C SER A 110 13.57 4.09 16.99
N ARG A 111 13.51 2.86 16.48
CA ARG A 111 14.70 2.14 15.97
C ARG A 111 15.11 2.54 14.55
N ARG A 112 14.39 3.45 13.90
CA ARG A 112 14.59 3.81 12.51
C ARG A 112 15.21 5.18 12.37
N ARG A 113 16.27 5.28 11.56
CA ARG A 113 16.93 6.56 11.23
C ARG A 113 16.24 7.32 10.09
N SER A 114 15.31 6.69 9.40
CA SER A 114 14.66 7.25 8.20
C SER A 114 13.13 7.25 8.35
N VAL A 115 12.50 8.24 7.75
CA VAL A 115 11.03 8.38 7.70
C VAL A 115 10.39 7.16 7.02
N VAL A 116 9.29 6.68 7.59
CA VAL A 116 8.41 5.68 6.99
C VAL A 116 7.22 6.41 6.39
N GLU A 117 7.28 6.67 5.10
CA GLU A 117 6.35 7.54 4.37
C GLU A 117 4.89 7.06 4.46
N GLY A 118 4.68 5.74 4.48
CA GLY A 118 3.36 5.13 4.56
C GLY A 118 2.57 5.53 5.81
N VAL A 119 3.24 5.93 6.91
CA VAL A 119 2.55 6.37 8.13
C VAL A 119 1.74 7.64 7.86
N ALA A 120 2.37 8.69 7.38
CA ALA A 120 1.66 9.94 7.05
C ALA A 120 0.71 9.76 5.85
N THR A 121 1.12 8.94 4.88
CA THR A 121 0.33 8.68 3.66
C THR A 121 -0.97 7.96 3.96
N ALA A 122 -1.02 7.04 4.94
CA ALA A 122 -2.24 6.31 5.31
C ALA A 122 -3.39 7.27 5.66
N ALA A 123 -3.13 8.24 6.53
CA ALA A 123 -4.12 9.25 6.90
C ALA A 123 -4.53 10.14 5.71
N ALA A 124 -3.59 10.48 4.83
CA ALA A 124 -3.88 11.30 3.65
C ALA A 124 -4.76 10.55 2.64
N VAL A 125 -4.45 9.27 2.37
CA VAL A 125 -5.20 8.40 1.46
C VAL A 125 -6.60 8.14 1.98
N ALA A 126 -6.76 7.79 3.27
CA ALA A 126 -8.08 7.58 3.89
C ALA A 126 -8.96 8.84 3.79
N ARG A 127 -8.42 10.02 4.14
CA ARG A 127 -9.15 11.30 4.00
C ARG A 127 -9.50 11.62 2.54
N LEU A 128 -8.60 11.34 1.60
CA LEU A 128 -8.84 11.60 0.18
C LEU A 128 -9.95 10.68 -0.35
N GLY A 129 -9.90 9.37 -0.03
CA GLY A 129 -10.94 8.41 -0.37
C GLY A 129 -12.31 8.87 0.15
N ALA A 130 -12.40 9.22 1.43
CA ALA A 130 -13.64 9.73 2.04
C ALA A 130 -14.20 10.98 1.34
N ARG A 131 -13.35 11.96 1.01
CA ARG A 131 -13.76 13.19 0.29
C ARG A 131 -14.28 12.91 -1.12
N LEU A 132 -13.77 11.88 -1.78
CA LEU A 132 -14.16 11.49 -3.14
C LEU A 132 -15.27 10.43 -3.15
N GLY A 133 -15.75 9.97 -1.99
CA GLY A 133 -16.75 8.91 -1.88
C GLY A 133 -16.25 7.54 -2.38
N ILE A 134 -14.95 7.28 -2.25
CA ILE A 134 -14.30 6.06 -2.74
C ILE A 134 -13.98 5.14 -1.57
N GLU A 135 -14.45 3.90 -1.65
CA GLU A 135 -14.13 2.87 -0.65
C GLU A 135 -12.65 2.46 -0.74
N MET A 136 -11.92 2.67 0.35
CA MET A 136 -10.51 2.35 0.51
C MET A 136 -10.29 1.48 1.76
N PRO A 137 -10.96 0.30 1.86
CA PRO A 137 -11.03 -0.46 3.10
C PRO A 137 -9.68 -0.89 3.68
N ILE A 138 -8.71 -1.30 2.86
CA ILE A 138 -7.38 -1.67 3.35
C ILE A 138 -6.64 -0.44 3.85
N SER A 139 -6.69 0.65 3.09
CA SER A 139 -6.04 1.91 3.47
C SER A 139 -6.65 2.52 4.73
N GLU A 140 -7.97 2.44 4.90
CA GLU A 140 -8.70 2.89 6.09
C GLU A 140 -8.32 2.09 7.33
N VAL A 141 -8.18 0.77 7.19
CA VAL A 141 -7.71 -0.13 8.25
C VAL A 141 -6.28 0.20 8.67
N VAL A 142 -5.39 0.43 7.72
CA VAL A 142 -4.01 0.83 8.04
C VAL A 142 -3.98 2.17 8.77
N ASP A 143 -4.79 3.15 8.35
CA ASP A 143 -4.91 4.42 9.06
C ASP A 143 -5.43 4.24 10.49
N ALA A 144 -6.44 3.38 10.68
CA ALA A 144 -6.99 3.08 12.00
C ALA A 144 -5.95 2.48 12.95
N LEU A 145 -5.16 1.52 12.46
CA LEU A 145 -4.08 0.90 13.22
C LEU A 145 -2.98 1.90 13.61
N LEU A 146 -2.60 2.77 12.69
CA LEU A 146 -1.47 3.70 12.91
C LEU A 146 -1.85 4.92 13.75
N HIS A 147 -3.09 5.42 13.66
CA HIS A 147 -3.45 6.72 14.20
C HIS A 147 -4.61 6.71 15.21
N ARG A 148 -5.40 5.62 15.26
CA ARG A 148 -6.54 5.52 16.17
C ARG A 148 -6.40 4.45 17.24
N GLY A 149 -5.28 3.72 17.27
CA GLY A 149 -5.02 2.73 18.31
C GLY A 149 -5.85 1.45 18.20
N GLU A 150 -6.44 1.19 17.04
CA GLU A 150 -7.22 -0.02 16.81
C GLU A 150 -6.33 -1.27 16.85
N SER A 151 -6.89 -2.41 17.26
CA SER A 151 -6.13 -3.66 17.29
C SER A 151 -6.05 -4.31 15.92
N ILE A 152 -4.91 -4.98 15.64
CA ILE A 152 -4.71 -5.68 14.37
C ILE A 152 -5.79 -6.75 14.16
N ASP A 153 -6.12 -7.51 15.20
CA ASP A 153 -7.08 -8.60 15.09
C ASP A 153 -8.50 -8.09 14.77
N ALA A 154 -8.93 -7.00 15.44
CA ALA A 154 -10.21 -6.36 15.14
C ALA A 154 -10.26 -5.84 13.70
N MET A 155 -9.15 -5.31 13.18
CA MET A 155 -9.08 -4.80 11.82
C MET A 155 -9.04 -5.89 10.76
N ILE A 156 -8.40 -7.02 11.03
CA ILE A 156 -8.47 -8.21 10.18
C ILE A 156 -9.91 -8.73 10.11
N ASP A 157 -10.57 -8.88 11.26
CA ASP A 157 -11.97 -9.29 11.33
C ASP A 157 -12.89 -8.35 10.55
N LEU A 158 -12.68 -7.05 10.64
CA LEU A 158 -13.45 -6.06 9.89
C LEU A 158 -13.32 -6.26 8.38
N LEU A 159 -12.12 -6.53 7.87
CA LEU A 159 -11.90 -6.80 6.45
C LEU A 159 -12.55 -8.11 6.01
N LEU A 160 -12.48 -9.16 6.84
CA LEU A 160 -13.03 -10.47 6.52
C LEU A 160 -14.57 -10.51 6.55
N ARG A 161 -15.22 -9.66 7.36
CA ARG A 161 -16.69 -9.54 7.43
C ARG A 161 -17.30 -8.75 6.28
N ARG A 162 -16.51 -8.18 5.38
CA ARG A 162 -17.07 -7.47 4.23
C ARG A 162 -17.89 -8.42 3.34
N PRO A 163 -19.02 -7.93 2.79
CA PRO A 163 -19.85 -8.75 1.91
C PRO A 163 -19.05 -9.29 0.72
N TYR A 164 -19.32 -10.54 0.36
CA TYR A 164 -18.77 -11.13 -0.85
C TYR A 164 -19.24 -10.32 -2.06
N ARG A 165 -18.31 -9.96 -2.94
CA ARG A 165 -18.59 -9.27 -4.21
C ARG A 165 -17.93 -10.06 -5.32
N ALA A 166 -18.50 -10.01 -6.54
CA ALA A 166 -17.85 -10.51 -7.73
C ALA A 166 -16.56 -9.71 -8.01
N GLU A 167 -15.60 -10.37 -8.61
CA GLU A 167 -14.33 -9.73 -9.05
C GLU A 167 -14.51 -8.97 -10.35
#